data_d3f2996a8420b08811d1053970fd90b4
#
_entry.id   d3f2996a8420b08811d1053970fd90b4
#
_cell.length_a   1.000
_cell.length_b   1.000
_cell.length_c   1.000
_cell.angle_alpha   90.00
_cell.angle_beta   90.00
_cell.angle_gamma   90.00
#
_symmetry.space_group_name_H-M   'P 1'
#
loop_
_entity.id
_entity.type
_entity.pdbx_description
1 polymer ?
#
loop_
_entity_poly.entity_id
_entity_poly.type
_entity_poly.pdbx_seq_one_letter_code
_entity_poly.pdbx_strand_id
1 'polypeptide(L)'
;MRLFTVGALAALTMTACSDDDDNSTAPEKEVLVTKMEQNVKYVMEGYEEYFPITEYDCTEMKYDGQGRLIEWVDNGKCSGLYTYENGKILLTDDPINGSIEYQLNDKGQIVKSVFADGTVDKVTYNDKGQCVEVNQGGNYRHFFEWTGEDMTFESFPDLVEEPARLGLTVTYSDLPKKSNVPFLRCMMYNANGYRTDMEVVGALHISSEKYLPEKAIMEWEDGYQQIYEATYERDADGLVTVMHVTMSQRDDASSEPYPIYIFDEVFTYQQK
;
A
#
# COMPACT_ATOMS: atom_id res chain seq x y z
N MET A 1 16.09 -55.49 1.92
CA MET A 1 14.81 -55.05 1.32
C MET A 1 14.32 -53.85 2.12
N ARG A 2 14.63 -52.62 1.65
CA ARG A 2 14.22 -51.36 2.32
C ARG A 2 13.21 -50.67 1.44
N LEU A 3 11.99 -50.56 1.92
CA LEU A 3 10.93 -49.75 1.26
C LEU A 3 11.23 -48.27 1.43
N PHE A 4 11.32 -47.53 0.34
CA PHE A 4 11.26 -46.10 0.34
C PHE A 4 9.80 -45.65 0.18
N THR A 5 9.28 -44.97 1.21
CA THR A 5 8.01 -44.30 1.14
C THR A 5 8.22 -42.90 0.53
N VAL A 6 7.67 -42.70 -0.64
CA VAL A 6 7.61 -41.38 -1.28
C VAL A 6 6.45 -40.61 -0.67
N GLY A 7 6.74 -39.57 0.09
CA GLY A 7 5.75 -38.63 0.58
C GLY A 7 5.27 -37.72 -0.54
N ALA A 8 3.99 -37.79 -0.86
CA ALA A 8 3.35 -36.86 -1.78
C ALA A 8 3.19 -35.51 -1.12
N LEU A 9 3.79 -34.50 -1.72
CA LEU A 9 3.57 -33.09 -1.36
C LEU A 9 2.20 -32.67 -1.90
N ALA A 10 1.25 -32.44 -1.00
CA ALA A 10 -0.06 -31.92 -1.38
C ALA A 10 0.08 -30.42 -1.64
N ALA A 11 -0.07 -30.03 -2.91
CA ALA A 11 -0.29 -28.64 -3.29
C ALA A 11 -1.69 -28.22 -2.82
N LEU A 12 -1.77 -27.32 -1.85
CA LEU A 12 -3.01 -26.67 -1.45
C LEU A 12 -3.40 -25.65 -2.51
N THR A 13 -4.28 -26.04 -3.42
CA THR A 13 -5.02 -25.10 -4.27
C THR A 13 -6.13 -24.51 -3.44
N MET A 14 -6.06 -23.21 -3.17
CA MET A 14 -7.18 -22.46 -2.60
C MET A 14 -8.27 -22.34 -3.65
N THR A 15 -9.32 -23.14 -3.52
CA THR A 15 -10.57 -22.95 -4.24
C THR A 15 -11.45 -22.00 -3.45
N ALA A 16 -11.56 -20.76 -3.89
CA ALA A 16 -12.64 -19.89 -3.49
C ALA A 16 -13.95 -20.46 -4.09
N CYS A 17 -14.89 -20.83 -3.24
CA CYS A 17 -16.25 -21.13 -3.66
C CYS A 17 -16.97 -19.82 -3.98
N SER A 18 -17.28 -19.59 -5.25
CA SER A 18 -18.38 -18.71 -5.65
C SER A 18 -19.30 -19.50 -6.54
N ASP A 19 -20.59 -19.44 -6.22
CA ASP A 19 -21.67 -20.08 -6.94
C ASP A 19 -21.82 -19.53 -8.37
N ASP A 20 -22.04 -20.47 -9.27
CA ASP A 20 -22.68 -20.40 -10.59
C ASP A 20 -22.56 -19.15 -11.46
N ASP A 21 -21.62 -19.20 -12.43
CA ASP A 21 -21.95 -19.05 -13.85
C ASP A 21 -20.82 -19.63 -14.72
N ASP A 22 -21.19 -20.61 -15.58
CA ASP A 22 -20.35 -21.28 -16.54
C ASP A 22 -19.76 -20.28 -17.57
N ASN A 23 -18.63 -19.69 -17.24
CA ASN A 23 -17.72 -19.12 -18.21
C ASN A 23 -16.29 -19.43 -17.76
N SER A 24 -15.68 -20.48 -18.35
CA SER A 24 -14.30 -20.84 -18.09
C SER A 24 -13.37 -19.76 -18.64
N THR A 25 -13.29 -18.62 -17.95
CA THR A 25 -12.21 -17.67 -18.15
C THR A 25 -10.94 -18.29 -17.60
N ALA A 26 -9.88 -18.37 -18.43
CA ALA A 26 -8.55 -18.71 -17.98
C ALA A 26 -8.22 -17.87 -16.73
N PRO A 27 -7.50 -18.41 -15.73
CA PRO A 27 -7.17 -17.65 -14.54
C PRO A 27 -6.53 -16.34 -14.97
N GLU A 28 -7.08 -15.23 -14.49
CA GLU A 28 -6.57 -13.90 -14.77
C GLU A 28 -5.11 -13.88 -14.31
N LYS A 29 -4.18 -13.58 -15.23
CA LYS A 29 -2.76 -13.57 -14.90
C LYS A 29 -2.50 -12.48 -13.91
N GLU A 30 -1.85 -12.80 -12.81
CA GLU A 30 -1.43 -11.81 -11.84
C GLU A 30 -0.45 -10.84 -12.48
N VAL A 31 -0.71 -9.55 -12.38
CA VAL A 31 0.10 -8.48 -12.96
C VAL A 31 0.84 -7.77 -11.83
N LEU A 32 2.17 -7.76 -11.94
CA LEU A 32 3.06 -7.20 -10.93
C LEU A 32 3.63 -5.87 -11.41
N VAL A 33 3.54 -4.83 -10.58
CA VAL A 33 4.22 -3.56 -10.84
C VAL A 33 5.73 -3.74 -10.69
N THR A 34 6.50 -3.28 -11.69
CA THR A 34 7.97 -3.36 -11.66
C THR A 34 8.63 -2.01 -11.51
N LYS A 35 7.90 -0.94 -11.82
CA LYS A 35 8.41 0.43 -11.72
C LYS A 35 7.28 1.40 -11.46
N MET A 36 7.53 2.36 -10.60
CA MET A 36 6.71 3.53 -10.33
C MET A 36 7.59 4.77 -10.51
N GLU A 37 7.18 5.71 -11.35
CA GLU A 37 7.90 6.97 -11.61
C GLU A 37 6.97 8.13 -11.32
N GLN A 38 7.37 8.98 -10.40
CA GLN A 38 6.60 10.13 -9.99
C GLN A 38 7.24 11.44 -10.46
N ASN A 39 6.43 12.34 -11.03
CA ASN A 39 6.82 13.69 -11.41
C ASN A 39 5.92 14.69 -10.71
N VAL A 40 6.48 15.53 -9.87
CA VAL A 40 5.74 16.49 -9.05
C VAL A 40 5.94 17.91 -9.57
N LYS A 41 4.85 18.70 -9.55
CA LYS A 41 4.88 20.15 -9.86
C LYS A 41 4.09 20.90 -8.81
N TYR A 42 4.69 21.93 -8.24
CA TYR A 42 3.97 22.90 -7.42
C TYR A 42 3.05 23.76 -8.28
N VAL A 43 1.85 23.98 -7.78
CA VAL A 43 0.87 24.92 -8.40
C VAL A 43 0.95 26.28 -7.74
N MET A 44 1.29 26.32 -6.44
CA MET A 44 1.47 27.54 -5.66
C MET A 44 2.95 27.82 -5.42
N GLU A 45 3.40 29.03 -5.81
CA GLU A 45 4.75 29.53 -5.49
C GLU A 45 4.93 29.73 -3.97
N GLY A 46 6.08 29.37 -3.43
CA GLY A 46 6.45 29.56 -2.03
C GLY A 46 6.06 28.41 -1.11
N TYR A 47 5.39 27.38 -1.61
CA TYR A 47 5.06 26.20 -0.83
C TYR A 47 6.19 25.14 -0.80
N GLU A 48 7.22 25.29 -1.63
CA GLU A 48 8.38 24.39 -1.71
C GLU A 48 9.13 24.31 -0.37
N GLU A 49 9.13 25.38 0.43
CA GLU A 49 9.75 25.42 1.75
C GLU A 49 8.94 24.65 2.81
N TYR A 50 7.60 24.62 2.67
CA TYR A 50 6.70 23.97 3.62
C TYR A 50 6.46 22.50 3.29
N PHE A 51 6.49 22.16 2.02
CA PHE A 51 6.30 20.81 1.49
C PHE A 51 7.48 20.47 0.55
N PRO A 52 8.68 20.21 1.09
CA PRO A 52 9.82 19.84 0.26
C PRO A 52 9.56 18.47 -0.38
N ILE A 53 9.18 18.48 -1.65
CA ILE A 53 8.93 17.28 -2.44
C ILE A 53 10.07 17.11 -3.43
N THR A 54 10.50 15.87 -3.61
CA THR A 54 11.40 15.53 -4.70
C THR A 54 10.65 15.68 -6.02
N GLU A 55 11.11 16.55 -6.94
CA GLU A 55 10.45 16.78 -8.24
C GLU A 55 10.31 15.51 -9.07
N TYR A 56 11.20 14.57 -8.90
CA TYR A 56 11.20 13.27 -9.54
C TYR A 56 11.58 12.18 -8.54
N ASP A 57 10.79 11.14 -8.47
CA ASP A 57 11.05 9.94 -7.70
C ASP A 57 10.84 8.69 -8.57
N CYS A 58 11.63 7.65 -8.34
CA CYS A 58 11.58 6.42 -9.12
C CYS A 58 11.82 5.21 -8.23
N THR A 59 10.84 4.36 -8.14
CA THR A 59 10.91 3.09 -7.43
C THR A 59 10.88 1.93 -8.42
N GLU A 60 11.86 1.02 -8.31
CA GLU A 60 11.93 -0.21 -9.09
C GLU A 60 11.79 -1.43 -8.19
N MET A 61 11.05 -2.44 -8.64
CA MET A 61 10.77 -3.67 -7.92
C MET A 61 11.21 -4.89 -8.73
N LYS A 62 11.95 -5.80 -8.08
CA LYS A 62 12.36 -7.07 -8.69
C LYS A 62 11.67 -8.23 -7.98
N TYR A 63 11.24 -9.21 -8.77
CA TYR A 63 10.51 -10.38 -8.31
C TYR A 63 11.26 -11.66 -8.64
N ASP A 64 11.08 -12.68 -7.80
CA ASP A 64 11.56 -14.04 -8.10
C ASP A 64 10.63 -14.77 -9.10
N GLY A 65 11.01 -16.00 -9.48
CA GLY A 65 10.21 -16.82 -10.39
C GLY A 65 8.83 -17.26 -9.84
N GLN A 66 8.53 -16.94 -8.57
CA GLN A 66 7.24 -17.18 -7.92
C GLN A 66 6.41 -15.91 -7.81
N GLY A 67 6.91 -14.76 -8.30
CA GLY A 67 6.27 -13.45 -8.23
C GLY A 67 6.38 -12.79 -6.86
N ARG A 68 7.31 -13.22 -6.00
CA ARG A 68 7.55 -12.59 -4.70
C ARG A 68 8.59 -11.49 -4.85
N LEU A 69 8.34 -10.32 -4.25
CA LEU A 69 9.26 -9.20 -4.24
C LEU A 69 10.58 -9.60 -3.55
N ILE A 70 11.72 -9.44 -4.23
CA ILE A 70 13.05 -9.75 -3.67
C ILE A 70 13.95 -8.52 -3.51
N GLU A 71 13.68 -7.44 -4.21
CA GLU A 71 14.46 -6.21 -4.13
C GLU A 71 13.56 -5.00 -4.40
N TRP A 72 13.75 -3.96 -3.59
CA TRP A 72 13.15 -2.64 -3.74
C TRP A 72 14.26 -1.61 -3.92
N VAL A 73 14.17 -0.78 -4.97
CA VAL A 73 15.20 0.19 -5.33
C VAL A 73 14.57 1.57 -5.48
N ASP A 74 14.98 2.52 -4.67
CA ASP A 74 14.54 3.91 -4.76
C ASP A 74 15.65 4.77 -5.35
N ASN A 75 15.34 5.48 -6.44
CA ASN A 75 16.26 6.37 -7.15
C ASN A 75 17.64 5.72 -7.44
N GLY A 76 17.61 4.44 -7.87
CA GLY A 76 18.79 3.66 -8.19
C GLY A 76 19.61 3.17 -6.99
N LYS A 77 19.10 3.32 -5.75
CA LYS A 77 19.72 2.81 -4.53
C LYS A 77 18.86 1.69 -3.96
N CYS A 78 19.48 0.56 -3.60
CA CYS A 78 18.78 -0.50 -2.90
C CYS A 78 18.20 0.04 -1.58
N SER A 79 16.90 -0.12 -1.38
CA SER A 79 16.17 0.28 -0.18
C SER A 79 15.56 -0.92 0.54
N GLY A 80 15.78 -2.14 0.03
CA GLY A 80 15.37 -3.35 0.70
C GLY A 80 15.64 -4.63 -0.09
N LEU A 81 16.14 -5.65 0.60
CA LEU A 81 16.26 -7.02 0.10
C LEU A 81 15.35 -7.93 0.93
N TYR A 82 14.54 -8.73 0.25
CA TYR A 82 13.52 -9.59 0.88
C TYR A 82 13.89 -11.05 0.77
N THR A 83 13.90 -11.74 1.89
CA THR A 83 14.09 -13.19 1.98
C THR A 83 12.86 -13.81 2.62
N TYR A 84 12.37 -14.90 2.02
CA TYR A 84 11.17 -15.62 2.45
C TYR A 84 11.55 -16.92 3.14
N GLU A 85 11.16 -17.05 4.39
CA GLU A 85 11.29 -18.26 5.19
C GLU A 85 9.89 -18.78 5.55
N ASN A 86 9.83 -19.96 6.18
CA ASN A 86 8.55 -20.53 6.59
C ASN A 86 7.89 -19.64 7.68
N GLY A 87 6.78 -18.98 7.32
CA GLY A 87 6.03 -18.08 8.21
C GLY A 87 6.70 -16.72 8.47
N LYS A 88 7.71 -16.33 7.68
CA LYS A 88 8.42 -15.07 7.85
C LYS A 88 8.86 -14.45 6.53
N ILE A 89 8.97 -13.10 6.54
CA ILE A 89 9.69 -12.32 5.55
C ILE A 89 10.78 -11.56 6.32
N LEU A 90 12.01 -11.65 5.85
CA LEU A 90 13.12 -10.86 6.37
C LEU A 90 13.47 -9.79 5.36
N LEU A 91 13.39 -8.53 5.77
CA LEU A 91 13.90 -7.37 5.05
C LEU A 91 15.28 -7.02 5.60
N THR A 92 16.23 -6.79 4.71
CA THR A 92 17.58 -6.27 5.02
C THR A 92 17.89 -5.06 4.14
N ASP A 93 18.95 -4.34 4.47
CA ASP A 93 19.41 -3.15 3.74
C ASP A 93 18.41 -1.99 3.69
N ASP A 94 17.42 -1.96 4.60
CA ASP A 94 16.57 -0.79 4.78
C ASP A 94 17.41 0.37 5.36
N PRO A 95 17.54 1.51 4.66
CA PRO A 95 18.42 2.60 5.07
C PRO A 95 17.97 3.31 6.35
N ILE A 96 16.70 3.15 6.75
CA ILE A 96 16.11 3.79 7.93
C ILE A 96 16.11 2.83 9.11
N ASN A 97 15.63 1.60 8.90
CA ASN A 97 15.35 0.64 9.98
C ASN A 97 16.37 -0.50 10.07
N GLY A 98 17.30 -0.58 9.13
CA GLY A 98 18.31 -1.66 9.06
C GLY A 98 17.68 -2.97 8.61
N SER A 99 17.31 -3.84 9.54
CA SER A 99 16.60 -5.09 9.25
C SER A 99 15.27 -5.17 9.97
N ILE A 100 14.28 -5.80 9.32
CA ILE A 100 12.94 -6.04 9.88
C ILE A 100 12.55 -7.51 9.65
N GLU A 101 12.14 -8.20 10.70
CA GLU A 101 11.53 -9.52 10.62
C GLU A 101 10.02 -9.38 10.66
N TYR A 102 9.32 -9.76 9.59
CA TYR A 102 7.86 -9.84 9.54
C TYR A 102 7.43 -11.27 9.82
N GLN A 103 6.63 -11.47 10.87
CA GLN A 103 6.02 -12.76 11.20
C GLN A 103 4.63 -12.83 10.58
N LEU A 104 4.34 -13.95 9.90
CA LEU A 104 3.12 -14.16 9.14
C LEU A 104 2.18 -15.13 9.87
N ASN A 105 0.88 -14.93 9.70
CA ASN A 105 -0.13 -15.94 10.05
C ASN A 105 -0.23 -17.02 8.96
N ASP A 106 -1.11 -17.99 9.17
CA ASP A 106 -1.34 -19.10 8.23
C ASP A 106 -1.91 -18.66 6.87
N LYS A 107 -2.40 -17.42 6.77
CA LYS A 107 -2.89 -16.81 5.53
C LYS A 107 -1.80 -16.01 4.79
N GLY A 108 -0.57 -15.95 5.31
CA GLY A 108 0.53 -15.18 4.75
C GLY A 108 0.50 -13.69 5.09
N GLN A 109 -0.35 -13.26 6.03
CA GLN A 109 -0.49 -11.85 6.42
C GLN A 109 0.41 -11.54 7.60
N ILE A 110 1.03 -10.36 7.61
CA ILE A 110 1.88 -9.88 8.70
C ILE A 110 1.04 -9.69 9.96
N VAL A 111 1.42 -10.34 11.04
CA VAL A 111 0.82 -10.16 12.37
C VAL A 111 1.77 -9.45 13.34
N LYS A 112 3.05 -9.41 13.00
CA LYS A 112 4.08 -8.78 13.83
C LYS A 112 5.27 -8.39 12.99
N SER A 113 5.82 -7.18 13.25
CA SER A 113 7.09 -6.71 12.72
C SER A 113 8.06 -6.51 13.88
N VAL A 114 9.29 -6.98 13.74
CA VAL A 114 10.36 -6.81 14.73
C VAL A 114 11.51 -6.06 14.06
N PHE A 115 11.78 -4.86 14.54
CA PHE A 115 12.82 -3.98 14.02
C PHE A 115 14.19 -4.29 14.64
N ALA A 116 15.27 -3.83 14.00
CA ALA A 116 16.65 -4.08 14.46
C ALA A 116 16.93 -3.52 15.87
N ASP A 117 16.26 -2.45 16.27
CA ASP A 117 16.36 -1.83 17.60
C ASP A 117 15.53 -2.55 18.68
N GLY A 118 14.79 -3.59 18.30
CA GLY A 118 13.90 -4.35 19.18
C GLY A 118 12.49 -3.81 19.29
N THR A 119 12.15 -2.70 18.62
CA THR A 119 10.78 -2.20 18.49
C THR A 119 9.89 -3.25 17.83
N VAL A 120 8.64 -3.33 18.26
CA VAL A 120 7.68 -4.32 17.79
C VAL A 120 6.38 -3.68 17.40
N ASP A 121 5.98 -3.86 16.13
CA ASP A 121 4.62 -3.55 15.67
C ASP A 121 3.76 -4.79 15.67
N LYS A 122 2.45 -4.61 15.88
CA LYS A 122 1.45 -5.68 15.81
C LYS A 122 0.33 -5.29 14.87
N VAL A 123 -0.13 -6.25 14.07
CA VAL A 123 -1.23 -6.06 13.13
C VAL A 123 -2.37 -7.01 13.49
N THR A 124 -3.58 -6.50 13.53
CA THR A 124 -4.80 -7.25 13.83
C THR A 124 -5.72 -7.23 12.62
N TYR A 125 -6.33 -8.37 12.31
CA TYR A 125 -7.24 -8.55 11.18
C TYR A 125 -8.62 -9.00 11.68
N ASN A 126 -9.65 -8.63 10.93
CA ASN A 126 -10.99 -9.18 11.10
C ASN A 126 -11.10 -10.59 10.44
N ASP A 127 -12.27 -11.21 10.57
CA ASP A 127 -12.53 -12.56 10.03
C ASP A 127 -12.41 -12.62 8.48
N LYS A 128 -12.58 -11.48 7.80
CA LYS A 128 -12.41 -11.36 6.34
C LYS A 128 -10.94 -11.20 5.91
N GLY A 129 -10.01 -11.05 6.85
CA GLY A 129 -8.60 -10.83 6.58
C GLY A 129 -8.24 -9.36 6.30
N GLN A 130 -9.13 -8.43 6.59
CA GLN A 130 -8.88 -7.00 6.47
C GLN A 130 -8.20 -6.49 7.74
N CYS A 131 -7.15 -5.67 7.60
CA CYS A 131 -6.48 -5.06 8.74
C CYS A 131 -7.44 -4.10 9.46
N VAL A 132 -7.58 -4.24 10.77
CA VAL A 132 -8.45 -3.38 11.60
C VAL A 132 -7.66 -2.57 12.61
N GLU A 133 -6.43 -2.97 12.92
CA GLU A 133 -5.54 -2.24 13.83
C GLU A 133 -4.08 -2.49 13.48
N VAL A 134 -3.27 -1.43 13.50
CA VAL A 134 -1.81 -1.51 13.58
C VAL A 134 -1.36 -0.77 14.83
N ASN A 135 -0.62 -1.47 15.70
CA ASN A 135 -0.05 -0.93 16.92
C ASN A 135 1.47 -0.85 16.77
N GLN A 136 1.99 0.36 16.61
CA GLN A 136 3.42 0.64 16.39
C GLN A 136 4.13 0.89 17.71
N GLY A 137 5.10 0.03 18.05
CA GLY A 137 5.92 0.17 19.24
C GLY A 137 5.16 0.19 20.56
N GLY A 138 3.86 -0.12 20.55
CA GLY A 138 2.97 -0.03 21.72
C GLY A 138 2.44 1.38 22.02
N ASN A 139 2.89 2.41 21.31
CA ASN A 139 2.57 3.81 21.60
C ASN A 139 1.59 4.43 20.61
N TYR A 140 1.58 3.98 19.37
CA TYR A 140 0.76 4.54 18.30
C TYR A 140 -0.18 3.48 17.75
N ARG A 141 -1.49 3.78 17.72
CA ARG A 141 -2.50 2.86 17.24
C ARG A 141 -3.26 3.49 16.09
N HIS A 142 -3.31 2.79 14.98
CA HIS A 142 -4.12 3.11 13.82
C HIS A 142 -5.26 2.12 13.73
N PHE A 143 -6.47 2.62 13.55
CA PHE A 143 -7.66 1.79 13.37
C PHE A 143 -8.22 2.00 11.97
N PHE A 144 -8.67 0.92 11.35
CA PHE A 144 -9.18 0.93 9.99
C PHE A 144 -10.63 0.48 9.96
N GLU A 145 -11.48 1.25 9.29
CA GLU A 145 -12.87 0.89 9.02
C GLU A 145 -13.05 0.48 7.56
N TRP A 146 -13.92 -0.50 7.34
CA TRP A 146 -14.12 -1.11 6.04
C TRP A 146 -15.59 -1.12 5.65
N THR A 147 -15.88 -0.77 4.40
CA THR A 147 -17.17 -0.93 3.76
C THR A 147 -17.04 -1.95 2.63
N GLY A 148 -17.48 -3.19 2.86
CA GLY A 148 -17.25 -4.29 1.93
C GLY A 148 -15.76 -4.67 1.87
N GLU A 149 -15.13 -4.45 0.73
CA GLU A 149 -13.69 -4.70 0.47
C GLU A 149 -12.86 -3.41 0.47
N ASP A 150 -13.49 -2.26 0.67
CA ASP A 150 -12.86 -0.96 0.62
C ASP A 150 -12.59 -0.42 2.04
N MET A 151 -11.35 -0.05 2.32
CA MET A 151 -10.98 0.68 3.53
C MET A 151 -11.44 2.12 3.37
N THR A 152 -12.40 2.53 4.18
CA THR A 152 -13.08 3.83 4.06
C THR A 152 -12.62 4.86 5.06
N PHE A 153 -12.01 4.43 6.17
CA PHE A 153 -11.51 5.33 7.19
C PHE A 153 -10.29 4.73 7.92
N GLU A 154 -9.29 5.57 8.21
CA GLU A 154 -8.15 5.28 9.07
C GLU A 154 -8.05 6.37 10.15
N SER A 155 -8.07 5.99 11.43
CA SER A 155 -7.88 6.92 12.54
C SER A 155 -6.43 6.98 13.00
N PHE A 156 -6.02 8.14 13.53
CA PHE A 156 -4.67 8.38 14.07
C PHE A 156 -4.77 8.90 15.52
N PRO A 157 -5.33 8.11 16.45
CA PRO A 157 -5.80 8.66 17.75
C PRO A 157 -4.69 9.08 18.72
N ASP A 158 -3.44 8.79 18.45
CA ASP A 158 -2.34 8.93 19.41
C ASP A 158 -1.18 9.82 18.97
N LEU A 159 -1.36 10.65 17.95
CA LEU A 159 -0.32 11.63 17.60
C LEU A 159 -0.33 12.79 18.57
N VAL A 160 0.80 13.02 19.25
CA VAL A 160 1.05 14.12 20.19
C VAL A 160 1.26 15.46 19.45
N GLU A 161 0.84 15.54 18.20
CA GLU A 161 0.88 16.77 17.41
C GLU A 161 -0.34 17.62 17.74
N GLU A 162 -0.15 18.91 17.98
CA GLU A 162 -1.25 19.87 18.09
C GLU A 162 -1.24 20.80 16.88
N PRO A 163 -2.31 20.85 16.09
CA PRO A 163 -3.58 20.12 16.24
C PRO A 163 -3.45 18.63 15.90
N ALA A 164 -4.19 17.79 16.62
CA ALA A 164 -4.16 16.34 16.41
C ALA A 164 -4.77 15.98 15.05
N ARG A 165 -4.21 14.97 14.37
CA ARG A 165 -4.76 14.42 13.15
C ARG A 165 -5.92 13.49 13.50
N LEU A 166 -7.14 13.80 13.00
CA LEU A 166 -8.34 13.01 13.29
C LEU A 166 -8.39 11.71 12.51
N GLY A 167 -8.08 11.75 11.22
CA GLY A 167 -8.12 10.56 10.39
C GLY A 167 -8.03 10.82 8.90
N LEU A 168 -8.11 9.73 8.15
CA LEU A 168 -8.12 9.68 6.71
C LEU A 168 -9.44 9.04 6.26
N THR A 169 -10.22 9.77 5.45
CA THR A 169 -11.42 9.24 4.79
C THR A 169 -11.12 8.99 3.32
N VAL A 170 -11.50 7.81 2.81
CA VAL A 170 -11.24 7.40 1.43
C VAL A 170 -12.54 7.10 0.69
N THR A 171 -12.63 7.61 -0.55
CA THR A 171 -13.69 7.30 -1.51
C THR A 171 -13.09 6.59 -2.71
N TYR A 172 -13.77 5.58 -3.22
CA TYR A 172 -13.34 4.77 -4.37
C TYR A 172 -14.24 5.00 -5.57
N SER A 173 -13.64 4.91 -6.76
CA SER A 173 -14.35 4.86 -8.04
C SER A 173 -14.99 3.48 -8.25
N ASP A 174 -15.71 3.31 -9.36
CA ASP A 174 -16.19 2.01 -9.84
C ASP A 174 -15.16 1.28 -10.73
N LEU A 175 -13.96 1.86 -10.90
CA LEU A 175 -12.90 1.29 -11.73
C LEU A 175 -12.17 0.16 -11.00
N PRO A 176 -12.12 -1.06 -11.58
CA PRO A 176 -11.47 -2.18 -10.92
C PRO A 176 -9.94 -2.00 -10.89
N LYS A 177 -9.35 -2.36 -9.74
CA LYS A 177 -7.91 -2.52 -9.57
C LYS A 177 -7.48 -3.86 -10.17
N LYS A 178 -6.48 -3.87 -11.05
CA LYS A 178 -5.99 -5.05 -11.79
C LYS A 178 -4.52 -5.39 -11.56
N SER A 179 -3.88 -4.81 -10.54
CA SER A 179 -2.48 -5.01 -10.22
C SER A 179 -2.21 -4.95 -8.72
N ASN A 180 -1.02 -5.31 -8.31
CA ASN A 180 -0.58 -5.20 -6.91
C ASN A 180 -0.13 -3.79 -6.49
N VAL A 181 -0.39 -2.76 -7.29
CA VAL A 181 -0.06 -1.36 -6.94
C VAL A 181 -0.88 -0.92 -5.72
N PRO A 182 -0.26 -0.36 -4.68
CA PRO A 182 -0.97 0.22 -3.53
C PRO A 182 -1.42 1.65 -3.83
N PHE A 183 -2.36 1.82 -4.77
CA PHE A 183 -2.76 3.13 -5.32
C PHE A 183 -3.09 4.18 -4.28
N LEU A 184 -3.71 3.81 -3.14
CA LEU A 184 -4.00 4.77 -2.08
C LEU A 184 -2.71 5.36 -1.50
N ARG A 185 -1.67 4.54 -1.32
CA ARG A 185 -0.37 5.02 -0.79
C ARG A 185 0.39 5.85 -1.81
N CYS A 186 0.34 5.45 -3.09
CA CYS A 186 0.88 6.24 -4.18
C CYS A 186 0.18 7.60 -4.29
N MET A 187 -1.16 7.65 -4.20
CA MET A 187 -1.96 8.87 -4.22
C MET A 187 -1.61 9.84 -3.08
N MET A 188 -1.19 9.31 -1.94
CA MET A 188 -0.87 10.09 -0.74
C MET A 188 0.64 10.24 -0.54
N TYR A 189 1.35 10.69 -1.57
CA TYR A 189 2.79 10.92 -1.50
C TYR A 189 3.20 11.68 -0.23
N ASN A 190 4.19 11.16 0.51
CA ASN A 190 4.66 11.69 1.81
C ASN A 190 3.63 11.71 2.97
N ALA A 191 2.40 11.29 2.77
CA ALA A 191 1.52 11.06 3.88
C ALA A 191 2.00 9.79 4.59
N ASN A 192 2.66 9.93 5.73
CA ASN A 192 3.26 8.89 6.57
C ASN A 192 2.46 7.60 6.57
N GLY A 193 2.69 6.78 5.56
CA GLY A 193 2.00 5.52 5.38
C GLY A 193 2.82 4.40 5.99
N TYR A 194 2.13 3.31 6.30
CA TYR A 194 2.76 2.03 6.53
C TYR A 194 3.56 1.62 5.30
N ARG A 195 4.40 0.67 5.52
CA ARG A 195 5.26 0.05 4.53
C ARG A 195 4.51 -0.30 3.23
N THR A 196 4.62 0.57 2.24
CA THR A 196 4.06 0.40 0.89
C THR A 196 4.55 -0.88 0.25
N ASP A 197 5.82 -1.24 0.51
CA ASP A 197 6.45 -2.49 0.07
C ASP A 197 5.70 -3.73 0.58
N MET A 198 5.14 -3.70 1.79
CA MET A 198 4.39 -4.81 2.36
C MET A 198 2.99 -4.95 1.75
N GLU A 199 2.38 -3.87 1.27
CA GLU A 199 1.16 -3.93 0.47
C GLU A 199 1.45 -4.50 -0.93
N VAL A 200 2.56 -4.09 -1.57
CA VAL A 200 3.00 -4.65 -2.86
C VAL A 200 3.29 -6.16 -2.75
N VAL A 201 3.86 -6.60 -1.65
CA VAL A 201 4.08 -8.04 -1.36
C VAL A 201 2.77 -8.80 -1.14
N GLY A 202 1.65 -8.09 -0.88
CA GLY A 202 0.37 -8.71 -0.53
C GLY A 202 0.35 -9.30 0.90
N ALA A 203 1.30 -8.93 1.74
CA ALA A 203 1.38 -9.40 3.13
C ALA A 203 0.73 -8.43 4.12
N LEU A 204 0.39 -7.21 3.69
CA LEU A 204 -0.32 -6.21 4.46
C LEU A 204 -1.51 -5.68 3.64
N HIS A 205 -2.73 -5.83 4.15
CA HIS A 205 -3.98 -5.47 3.49
C HIS A 205 -4.64 -4.30 4.23
N ILE A 206 -4.24 -3.08 3.91
CA ILE A 206 -4.76 -1.84 4.51
C ILE A 206 -5.39 -0.87 3.50
N SER A 207 -5.41 -1.21 2.22
CA SER A 207 -6.11 -0.46 1.18
C SER A 207 -7.08 -1.36 0.41
N SER A 208 -7.98 -0.77 -0.38
CA SER A 208 -8.89 -1.56 -1.21
C SER A 208 -8.14 -2.47 -2.17
N GLU A 209 -8.59 -3.72 -2.25
CA GLU A 209 -8.10 -4.69 -3.22
C GLU A 209 -8.91 -4.69 -4.52
N LYS A 210 -10.07 -4.03 -4.53
CA LYS A 210 -11.05 -4.15 -5.61
C LYS A 210 -11.13 -2.93 -6.51
N TYR A 211 -11.16 -1.74 -5.94
CA TYR A 211 -11.40 -0.51 -6.67
C TYR A 211 -10.25 0.50 -6.54
N LEU A 212 -10.15 1.40 -7.51
CA LEU A 212 -9.16 2.49 -7.48
C LEU A 212 -9.66 3.63 -6.58
N PRO A 213 -8.81 4.19 -5.69
CA PRO A 213 -9.18 5.34 -4.87
C PRO A 213 -9.39 6.56 -5.76
N GLU A 214 -10.47 7.29 -5.54
CA GLU A 214 -10.80 8.51 -6.27
C GLU A 214 -10.45 9.76 -5.46
N LYS A 215 -10.68 9.70 -4.14
CA LYS A 215 -10.45 10.82 -3.24
C LYS A 215 -10.03 10.32 -1.86
N ALA A 216 -9.06 11.02 -1.28
CA ALA A 216 -8.65 10.83 0.10
C ALA A 216 -8.61 12.19 0.82
N ILE A 217 -9.18 12.26 2.03
CA ILE A 217 -9.20 13.46 2.84
C ILE A 217 -8.56 13.15 4.18
N MET A 218 -7.45 13.78 4.48
CA MET A 218 -6.82 13.77 5.78
C MET A 218 -7.27 15.03 6.55
N GLU A 219 -7.78 14.85 7.75
CA GLU A 219 -8.39 15.92 8.55
C GLU A 219 -7.72 16.04 9.92
N TRP A 220 -7.63 17.29 10.43
CA TRP A 220 -7.12 17.64 11.76
C TRP A 220 -8.21 18.26 12.63
N GLU A 221 -7.99 18.27 13.94
CA GLU A 221 -8.96 18.79 14.94
C GLU A 221 -9.33 20.26 14.76
N ASP A 222 -8.42 21.07 14.20
CA ASP A 222 -8.67 22.50 13.89
C ASP A 222 -9.48 22.71 12.60
N GLY A 223 -9.85 21.64 11.90
CA GLY A 223 -10.58 21.67 10.65
C GLY A 223 -9.71 21.83 9.41
N TYR A 224 -8.37 21.86 9.58
CA TYR A 224 -7.44 21.80 8.47
C TYR A 224 -7.59 20.46 7.73
N GLN A 225 -7.52 20.49 6.39
CA GLN A 225 -7.62 19.30 5.57
C GLN A 225 -6.58 19.28 4.44
N GLN A 226 -6.02 18.11 4.18
CA GLN A 226 -5.33 17.78 2.93
C GLN A 226 -6.24 16.88 2.10
N ILE A 227 -6.49 17.28 0.86
CA ILE A 227 -7.43 16.64 -0.05
C ILE A 227 -6.64 16.14 -1.26
N TYR A 228 -6.66 14.84 -1.50
CA TYR A 228 -6.04 14.19 -2.63
C TYR A 228 -7.15 13.70 -3.57
N GLU A 229 -7.07 14.06 -4.85
CA GLU A 229 -8.01 13.61 -5.87
C GLU A 229 -7.23 12.98 -7.02
N ALA A 230 -7.62 11.77 -7.44
CA ALA A 230 -6.94 11.01 -8.46
C ALA A 230 -7.82 10.74 -9.67
N THR A 231 -7.19 10.77 -10.85
CA THR A 231 -7.76 10.26 -12.11
C THR A 231 -6.76 9.32 -12.78
N TYR A 232 -7.22 8.46 -13.69
CA TYR A 232 -6.44 7.33 -14.18
C TYR A 232 -6.47 7.22 -15.70
N GLU A 233 -5.27 7.07 -16.31
CA GLU A 233 -5.14 6.54 -17.66
C GLU A 233 -4.93 5.03 -17.60
N ARG A 234 -5.51 4.29 -18.54
CA ARG A 234 -5.45 2.82 -18.60
C ARG A 234 -5.12 2.34 -19.99
N ASP A 235 -4.42 1.23 -20.07
CA ASP A 235 -4.21 0.52 -21.33
C ASP A 235 -5.47 -0.26 -21.80
N ALA A 236 -5.33 -1.00 -22.92
CA ALA A 236 -6.41 -1.79 -23.49
C ALA A 236 -6.88 -2.95 -22.59
N ASP A 237 -6.01 -3.43 -21.69
CA ASP A 237 -6.29 -4.50 -20.73
C ASP A 237 -6.90 -3.94 -19.42
N GLY A 238 -6.99 -2.60 -19.32
CA GLY A 238 -7.53 -1.88 -18.18
C GLY A 238 -6.56 -1.72 -17.02
N LEU A 239 -5.26 -1.96 -17.23
CA LEU A 239 -4.22 -1.64 -16.27
C LEU A 239 -3.98 -0.14 -16.23
N VAL A 240 -3.80 0.43 -15.05
CA VAL A 240 -3.47 1.85 -14.88
C VAL A 240 -2.05 2.08 -15.37
N THR A 241 -1.88 2.94 -16.36
CA THR A 241 -0.55 3.33 -16.87
C THR A 241 -0.08 4.65 -16.28
N VAL A 242 -1.01 5.56 -15.99
CA VAL A 242 -0.73 6.83 -15.31
C VAL A 242 -1.82 7.12 -14.29
N MET A 243 -1.42 7.59 -13.12
CA MET A 243 -2.29 8.18 -12.12
C MET A 243 -1.95 9.68 -12.02
N HIS A 244 -2.94 10.52 -12.23
CA HIS A 244 -2.83 11.97 -12.06
C HIS A 244 -3.42 12.34 -10.71
N VAL A 245 -2.68 13.03 -9.87
CA VAL A 245 -3.12 13.43 -8.53
C VAL A 245 -3.03 14.94 -8.39
N THR A 246 -4.09 15.51 -7.83
CA THR A 246 -4.09 16.89 -7.31
C THR A 246 -4.17 16.84 -5.81
N MET A 247 -3.20 17.43 -5.13
CA MET A 247 -3.25 17.68 -3.70
C MET A 247 -3.68 19.12 -3.46
N SER A 248 -4.76 19.28 -2.75
CA SER A 248 -5.30 20.58 -2.32
C SER A 248 -5.29 20.67 -0.81
N GLN A 249 -5.28 21.90 -0.32
CA GLN A 249 -5.33 22.22 1.09
C GLN A 249 -6.58 23.04 1.39
N ARG A 250 -7.14 22.87 2.57
CA ARG A 250 -8.21 23.68 3.11
C ARG A 250 -7.83 24.06 4.54
N ASP A 251 -7.79 25.35 4.86
CA ASP A 251 -7.32 25.84 6.17
C ASP A 251 -8.35 25.62 7.28
N ASP A 252 -9.65 25.64 6.95
CA ASP A 252 -10.76 25.35 7.86
C ASP A 252 -11.99 24.87 7.08
N ALA A 253 -13.00 24.37 7.78
CA ALA A 253 -14.22 23.82 7.16
C ALA A 253 -15.04 24.85 6.36
N SER A 254 -14.80 26.14 6.52
CA SER A 254 -15.52 27.24 5.85
C SER A 254 -14.79 27.77 4.62
N SER A 255 -13.49 27.46 4.45
CA SER A 255 -12.67 27.91 3.34
C SER A 255 -12.84 27.01 2.10
N GLU A 256 -12.60 27.55 0.90
CA GLU A 256 -12.54 26.75 -0.32
C GLU A 256 -11.17 26.06 -0.42
N PRO A 257 -11.12 24.81 -0.90
CA PRO A 257 -9.85 24.14 -1.14
C PRO A 257 -9.04 24.85 -2.21
N TYR A 258 -7.72 24.91 -2.06
CA TYR A 258 -6.79 25.44 -3.05
C TYR A 258 -5.68 24.43 -3.36
N PRO A 259 -5.31 24.25 -4.65
CA PRO A 259 -4.31 23.27 -5.04
C PRO A 259 -2.90 23.71 -4.60
N ILE A 260 -2.14 22.80 -4.03
CA ILE A 260 -0.75 23.02 -3.62
C ILE A 260 0.20 22.44 -4.65
N TYR A 261 0.02 21.18 -5.00
CA TYR A 261 0.81 20.50 -6.01
C TYR A 261 -0.02 19.49 -6.81
N ILE A 262 0.50 19.17 -7.97
CA ILE A 262 0.01 18.08 -8.82
C ILE A 262 1.15 17.14 -9.09
N PHE A 263 0.86 15.87 -9.26
CA PHE A 263 1.85 14.91 -9.72
C PHE A 263 1.23 13.85 -10.62
N ASP A 264 2.09 13.31 -11.48
CA ASP A 264 1.80 12.14 -12.30
C ASP A 264 2.65 10.98 -11.79
N GLU A 265 2.02 9.83 -11.60
CA GLU A 265 2.73 8.59 -11.31
C GLU A 265 2.53 7.60 -12.45
N VAL A 266 3.64 7.16 -13.04
CA VAL A 266 3.68 6.27 -14.20
C VAL A 266 4.05 4.87 -13.74
N PHE A 267 3.28 3.87 -14.17
CA PHE A 267 3.44 2.49 -13.76
C PHE A 267 3.94 1.62 -14.91
N THR A 268 4.90 0.76 -14.61
CA THR A 268 5.36 -0.30 -15.53
C THR A 268 5.11 -1.67 -14.89
N TYR A 269 4.70 -2.64 -15.70
CA TYR A 269 4.25 -3.94 -15.23
C TYR A 269 4.98 -5.10 -15.91
N GLN A 270 4.98 -6.24 -15.24
CA GLN A 270 5.25 -7.55 -15.83
C GLN A 270 4.10 -8.52 -15.56
N GLN A 271 3.90 -9.47 -16.45
CA GLN A 271 2.99 -10.61 -16.19
C GLN A 271 3.77 -11.69 -15.44
N LYS A 272 3.12 -12.29 -14.44
CA LYS A 272 3.63 -13.44 -13.68
C LYS A 272 3.49 -14.73 -14.47
#